data_2d23c81596200304f5d53d57a76d74d7
#
_entry.id   2d23c81596200304f5d53d57a76d74d7
#
_cell.length_a   1.000
_cell.length_b   1.000
_cell.length_c   1.000
_cell.angle_alpha   90.00
_cell.angle_beta   90.00
_cell.angle_gamma   90.00
#
_symmetry.space_group_name_H-M   'P 1'
#
loop_
_entity.id
_entity.type
_entity.pdbx_description
1 polymer ?
#
loop_
_entity_poly.entity_id
_entity_poly.type
_entity_poly.pdbx_seq_one_letter_code
_entity_poly.pdbx_strand_id
1 'polypeptide(L)'
;METMNWPVPKPEFRTRTDGVTMGEKSERRRDATTFEFWLSLFADDCALFFNTRSDLITGTSYLFNHLRKFGLLMHVGTGSVLSKTEAMYFPPPRVEYSVADTSRFDVLDGNGSVAGFIDFTQEFKYLGSIIHSSLTSEADVDRRIKSATAAFGALKNIFTNRNIDLKIKGRIYTALCLSILLYGSEVWCLKEDLFHRLRSFHHRCARTMCRINIAHTIRHHISSESLFGRLNIESLDTYYHRRLLRWAGHIARMPLNRAPRMFLTGWVANSRPTGCPQMTWGRTLKKALQRNSLPTEFSKWRELAADRGQWRAICGAKSKEQQLTETSQQSTWTKLRNGNGHF
;
A
#
# COMPACT_ATOMS: atom_id res chain seq x y z
N MET A 1 3.54 -0.80 -28.94
CA MET A 1 4.79 -0.24 -28.36
C MET A 1 6.05 -1.00 -28.77
N GLU A 2 5.94 -2.22 -29.29
CA GLU A 2 7.08 -2.98 -29.81
C GLU A 2 7.80 -2.31 -30.99
N THR A 3 7.16 -1.37 -31.68
CA THR A 3 7.73 -0.64 -32.83
C THR A 3 8.31 0.74 -32.46
N MET A 4 8.33 1.09 -31.17
CA MET A 4 8.80 2.39 -30.71
C MET A 4 10.32 2.35 -30.48
N ASN A 5 11.06 3.10 -31.30
CA ASN A 5 12.51 3.28 -31.10
C ASN A 5 12.75 4.27 -29.96
N TRP A 6 12.80 3.74 -28.72
CA TRP A 6 12.93 4.55 -27.50
C TRP A 6 14.31 5.21 -27.43
N PRO A 7 14.39 6.55 -27.29
CA PRO A 7 15.62 7.29 -27.54
C PRO A 7 16.58 7.38 -26.35
N VAL A 8 16.17 6.93 -25.16
CA VAL A 8 16.95 7.08 -23.93
C VAL A 8 17.16 5.74 -23.22
N PRO A 9 18.19 5.64 -22.36
CA PRO A 9 18.41 4.41 -21.59
C PRO A 9 17.23 4.06 -20.71
N LYS A 10 16.85 2.78 -20.71
CA LYS A 10 15.77 2.28 -19.85
C LYS A 10 16.33 1.92 -18.49
N PRO A 11 15.63 2.25 -17.39
CA PRO A 11 16.03 1.81 -16.06
C PRO A 11 16.10 0.30 -15.92
N GLU A 12 17.24 -0.19 -15.46
CA GLU A 12 17.49 -1.60 -15.22
C GLU A 12 17.40 -1.94 -13.73
N PHE A 13 16.80 -3.07 -13.45
CA PHE A 13 16.68 -3.65 -12.12
C PHE A 13 17.24 -5.07 -12.10
N ARG A 14 17.64 -5.52 -10.93
CA ARG A 14 18.16 -6.88 -10.75
C ARG A 14 17.16 -7.71 -9.95
N THR A 15 16.93 -8.94 -10.38
CA THR A 15 16.14 -9.91 -9.65
C THR A 15 16.89 -11.22 -9.52
N ARG A 16 16.58 -11.97 -8.47
CA ARG A 16 17.18 -13.27 -8.19
C ARG A 16 16.34 -14.36 -8.81
N THR A 17 17.02 -15.32 -9.39
CA THR A 17 16.40 -16.53 -9.96
C THR A 17 16.41 -17.73 -9.03
N ASP A 18 17.27 -17.70 -7.99
CA ASP A 18 17.44 -18.79 -7.01
C ASP A 18 16.29 -18.91 -5.99
N GLY A 19 15.30 -18.04 -6.05
CA GLY A 19 14.14 -18.05 -5.15
C GLY A 19 14.42 -17.62 -3.70
N VAL A 20 15.64 -17.20 -3.40
CA VAL A 20 16.00 -16.67 -2.07
C VAL A 20 15.50 -15.25 -1.90
N THR A 21 14.99 -14.95 -0.72
CA THR A 21 14.29 -13.71 -0.45
C THR A 21 15.12 -12.60 0.16
N MET A 22 14.40 -11.49 0.21
CA MET A 22 14.75 -10.27 0.88
C MET A 22 15.35 -10.50 2.27
N GLY A 23 16.62 -10.09 2.45
CA GLY A 23 17.28 -10.00 3.75
C GLY A 23 18.19 -11.16 4.12
N GLU A 24 18.26 -12.24 3.36
CA GLU A 24 19.31 -13.23 3.52
C GLU A 24 20.59 -12.74 2.83
N LYS A 25 21.70 -12.81 3.55
CA LYS A 25 23.02 -12.54 2.97
C LYS A 25 23.30 -13.64 1.94
N SER A 26 23.13 -13.31 0.67
CA SER A 26 23.54 -14.23 -0.37
C SER A 26 24.99 -13.98 -0.73
N GLU A 27 25.79 -15.00 -0.61
CA GLU A 27 27.18 -14.98 -1.09
C GLU A 27 27.27 -15.07 -2.61
N ARG A 28 26.18 -15.37 -3.31
CA ARG A 28 26.18 -15.68 -4.74
C ARG A 28 25.46 -14.64 -5.55
N ARG A 29 26.22 -13.63 -6.03
CA ARG A 29 25.76 -12.66 -7.06
C ARG A 29 25.53 -13.32 -8.43
N ARG A 30 25.74 -14.63 -8.55
CA ARG A 30 25.74 -15.36 -9.85
C ARG A 30 24.36 -15.66 -10.39
N ASP A 31 23.35 -15.76 -9.51
CA ASP A 31 21.99 -16.15 -9.90
C ASP A 31 21.07 -14.93 -10.05
N ALA A 32 21.59 -13.88 -10.67
CA ALA A 32 20.87 -12.65 -10.92
C ALA A 32 20.60 -12.45 -12.40
N THR A 33 19.39 -12.06 -12.74
CA THR A 33 19.05 -11.53 -14.05
C THR A 33 18.69 -10.06 -13.94
N THR A 34 19.00 -9.30 -14.99
CA THR A 34 18.54 -7.93 -15.14
C THR A 34 17.21 -7.89 -15.88
N PHE A 35 16.39 -6.90 -15.57
CA PHE A 35 15.18 -6.61 -16.35
C PHE A 35 14.99 -5.10 -16.44
N GLU A 36 14.42 -4.65 -17.54
CA GLU A 36 14.06 -3.27 -17.75
C GLU A 36 12.65 -3.00 -17.21
N PHE A 37 12.47 -1.88 -16.49
CA PHE A 37 11.17 -1.39 -16.08
C PHE A 37 11.12 0.12 -16.24
N TRP A 38 10.65 0.57 -17.38
CA TRP A 38 10.64 1.97 -17.77
C TRP A 38 9.25 2.53 -18.02
N LEU A 39 8.24 1.65 -18.09
CA LEU A 39 6.88 2.00 -18.44
C LEU A 39 5.87 1.14 -17.69
N SER A 40 4.85 1.79 -17.14
CA SER A 40 3.64 1.16 -16.61
C SER A 40 2.43 1.78 -17.26
N LEU A 41 1.55 0.97 -17.82
CA LEU A 41 0.32 1.38 -18.49
C LEU A 41 -0.89 0.78 -17.79
N PHE A 42 -1.88 1.62 -17.53
CA PHE A 42 -3.19 1.17 -17.06
C PHE A 42 -4.28 2.07 -17.69
N ALA A 43 -4.99 1.52 -18.67
CA ALA A 43 -5.92 2.28 -19.51
C ALA A 43 -5.23 3.51 -20.14
N ASP A 44 -5.68 4.70 -19.81
CA ASP A 44 -5.12 6.01 -20.22
C ASP A 44 -3.99 6.50 -19.30
N ASP A 45 -3.86 5.94 -18.10
CA ASP A 45 -2.79 6.29 -17.17
C ASP A 45 -1.46 5.66 -17.62
N CYS A 46 -0.45 6.51 -17.83
CA CYS A 46 0.90 6.11 -18.23
C CYS A 46 1.92 6.65 -17.23
N ALA A 47 2.75 5.78 -16.67
CA ALA A 47 3.88 6.16 -15.83
C ALA A 47 5.19 5.73 -16.49
N LEU A 48 6.10 6.67 -16.67
CA LEU A 48 7.42 6.48 -17.26
C LEU A 48 8.49 6.64 -16.19
N PHE A 49 9.56 5.86 -16.29
CA PHE A 49 10.66 5.87 -15.35
C PHE A 49 11.95 6.23 -16.09
N PHE A 50 12.73 7.13 -15.52
CA PHE A 50 13.98 7.63 -16.09
C PHE A 50 15.08 7.61 -15.03
N ASN A 51 16.34 7.48 -15.48
CA ASN A 51 17.49 7.52 -14.59
C ASN A 51 17.98 8.94 -14.31
N THR A 52 17.86 9.83 -15.30
CA THR A 52 18.34 11.21 -15.23
C THR A 52 17.28 12.21 -15.67
N ARG A 53 17.48 13.48 -15.30
CA ARG A 53 16.63 14.58 -15.75
C ARG A 53 16.74 14.78 -17.29
N SER A 54 17.90 14.60 -17.85
CA SER A 54 18.10 14.70 -19.31
C SER A 54 17.30 13.65 -20.05
N ASP A 55 17.32 12.39 -19.57
CA ASP A 55 16.52 11.30 -20.14
C ASP A 55 15.02 11.58 -20.03
N LEU A 56 14.58 12.16 -18.90
CA LEU A 56 13.19 12.56 -18.69
C LEU A 56 12.73 13.56 -19.77
N ILE A 57 13.50 14.64 -19.99
CA ILE A 57 13.16 15.69 -20.96
C ILE A 57 13.11 15.12 -22.39
N THR A 58 14.15 14.37 -22.77
CA THR A 58 14.26 13.76 -24.11
C THR A 58 13.17 12.73 -24.34
N GLY A 59 12.98 11.81 -23.40
CA GLY A 59 11.99 10.74 -23.52
C GLY A 59 10.56 11.27 -23.50
N THR A 60 10.28 12.32 -22.72
CA THR A 60 8.94 12.95 -22.67
C THR A 60 8.62 13.66 -23.97
N SER A 61 9.54 14.44 -24.52
CA SER A 61 9.36 15.10 -25.83
C SER A 61 9.19 14.08 -26.96
N TYR A 62 9.94 12.99 -26.94
CA TYR A 62 9.78 11.89 -27.88
C TYR A 62 8.40 11.25 -27.77
N LEU A 63 7.93 10.93 -26.55
CA LEU A 63 6.60 10.34 -26.36
C LEU A 63 5.48 11.27 -26.80
N PHE A 64 5.57 12.57 -26.48
CA PHE A 64 4.63 13.60 -26.94
C PHE A 64 4.46 13.58 -28.45
N ASN A 65 5.57 13.57 -29.20
CA ASN A 65 5.55 13.54 -30.66
C ASN A 65 5.08 12.17 -31.20
N HIS A 66 5.45 11.09 -30.53
CA HIS A 66 5.05 9.74 -30.93
C HIS A 66 3.52 9.54 -30.79
N LEU A 67 2.92 9.93 -29.68
CA LEU A 67 1.49 9.84 -29.44
C LEU A 67 0.67 10.67 -30.46
N ARG A 68 1.14 11.85 -30.82
CA ARG A 68 0.49 12.69 -31.85
C ARG A 68 0.35 12.00 -33.20
N LYS A 69 1.28 11.13 -33.59
CA LYS A 69 1.21 10.34 -34.84
C LYS A 69 -0.01 9.40 -34.87
N PHE A 70 -0.51 9.01 -33.68
CA PHE A 70 -1.69 8.16 -33.55
C PHE A 70 -2.94 8.93 -33.14
N GLY A 71 -2.93 10.27 -33.20
CA GLY A 71 -4.06 11.11 -32.82
C GLY A 71 -4.28 11.19 -31.29
N LEU A 72 -3.32 10.72 -30.49
CA LEU A 72 -3.37 10.80 -29.03
C LEU A 72 -2.67 12.08 -28.56
N LEU A 73 -3.28 12.77 -27.60
CA LEU A 73 -2.76 14.02 -27.06
C LEU A 73 -2.29 13.83 -25.62
N MET A 74 -1.00 14.02 -25.39
CA MET A 74 -0.46 14.18 -24.05
C MET A 74 -0.73 15.60 -23.58
N HIS A 75 -1.35 15.76 -22.41
CA HIS A 75 -1.65 17.09 -21.88
C HIS A 75 -0.38 17.71 -21.28
N VAL A 76 0.05 18.82 -21.84
CA VAL A 76 1.15 19.65 -21.36
C VAL A 76 0.63 21.04 -20.98
N GLY A 77 1.31 21.74 -20.09
CA GLY A 77 0.96 23.10 -19.70
C GLY A 77 1.26 24.10 -20.82
N THR A 78 0.40 25.10 -21.00
CA THR A 78 0.59 26.18 -21.98
C THR A 78 0.11 27.50 -21.40
N GLY A 79 0.93 28.54 -21.47
CA GLY A 79 0.60 29.84 -20.90
C GLY A 79 0.25 29.76 -19.42
N SER A 80 -0.99 30.05 -19.04
CA SER A 80 -1.52 29.95 -17.66
C SER A 80 -2.14 28.61 -17.31
N VAL A 81 -2.30 27.70 -18.30
CA VAL A 81 -2.91 26.38 -18.07
C VAL A 81 -1.84 25.40 -17.59
N LEU A 82 -2.03 24.85 -16.38
CA LEU A 82 -1.12 23.86 -15.82
C LEU A 82 -1.23 22.52 -16.55
N SER A 83 -0.12 21.79 -16.60
CA SER A 83 -0.09 20.43 -17.13
C SER A 83 -0.87 19.46 -16.22
N LYS A 84 -1.60 18.50 -16.83
CA LYS A 84 -2.10 17.30 -16.11
C LYS A 84 -1.07 16.18 -16.09
N THR A 85 -0.07 16.23 -16.99
CA THR A 85 1.11 15.39 -16.92
C THR A 85 2.08 16.01 -15.93
N GLU A 86 2.52 15.26 -14.97
CA GLU A 86 3.40 15.74 -13.90
C GLU A 86 4.67 14.88 -13.84
N ALA A 87 5.76 15.49 -13.42
CA ALA A 87 7.01 14.80 -13.14
C ALA A 87 7.23 14.69 -11.64
N MET A 88 7.86 13.62 -11.20
CA MET A 88 8.25 13.44 -9.80
C MET A 88 9.70 13.00 -9.71
N TYR A 89 10.45 13.64 -8.81
CA TYR A 89 11.84 13.29 -8.55
C TYR A 89 11.95 12.50 -7.25
N PHE A 90 12.67 11.40 -7.30
CA PHE A 90 13.02 10.57 -6.15
C PHE A 90 14.51 10.68 -5.90
N PRO A 91 14.97 11.55 -4.98
CA PRO A 91 16.38 11.77 -4.73
C PRO A 91 17.06 10.49 -4.25
N PRO A 92 18.27 10.17 -4.73
CA PRO A 92 19.07 9.09 -4.19
C PRO A 92 19.35 9.31 -2.69
N PRO A 93 19.50 8.25 -1.90
CA PRO A 93 19.83 8.39 -0.48
C PRO A 93 21.10 9.22 -0.28
N ARG A 94 21.07 10.20 0.63
CA ARG A 94 22.19 11.09 0.99
C ARG A 94 22.61 12.10 -0.09
N VAL A 95 21.83 12.28 -1.12
CA VAL A 95 22.01 13.38 -2.06
C VAL A 95 21.15 14.54 -1.60
N GLU A 96 21.74 15.71 -1.45
CA GLU A 96 21.00 16.92 -1.17
C GLU A 96 20.12 17.27 -2.37
N TYR A 97 18.91 17.68 -2.07
CA TYR A 97 17.91 18.02 -3.05
C TYR A 97 18.19 19.45 -3.58
N SER A 98 18.44 19.55 -4.88
CA SER A 98 18.58 20.86 -5.54
C SER A 98 17.22 21.31 -6.10
N VAL A 99 16.90 22.59 -5.92
CA VAL A 99 15.72 23.22 -6.56
C VAL A 99 15.79 23.09 -8.09
N ALA A 100 17.01 23.10 -8.66
CA ALA A 100 17.21 22.91 -10.09
C ALA A 100 16.76 21.55 -10.60
N ASP A 101 16.81 20.48 -9.76
CA ASP A 101 16.40 19.12 -10.13
C ASP A 101 14.90 19.01 -10.34
N THR A 102 14.12 19.92 -9.77
CA THR A 102 12.66 19.95 -9.82
C THR A 102 12.08 21.21 -10.43
N SER A 103 12.91 21.97 -11.13
CA SER A 103 12.41 23.07 -11.93
C SER A 103 11.58 22.54 -13.12
N ARG A 104 10.58 23.30 -13.51
CA ARG A 104 9.79 23.08 -14.74
C ARG A 104 10.70 22.81 -15.93
N PHE A 105 10.25 21.99 -16.87
CA PHE A 105 10.95 21.76 -18.13
C PHE A 105 10.01 21.83 -19.33
N ASP A 106 10.56 22.20 -20.47
CA ASP A 106 9.82 22.32 -21.72
C ASP A 106 9.73 21.00 -22.44
N VAL A 107 8.60 20.79 -23.11
CA VAL A 107 8.34 19.67 -24.02
C VAL A 107 8.45 20.19 -25.44
N LEU A 108 9.33 19.58 -26.24
CA LEU A 108 9.59 20.02 -27.61
C LEU A 108 8.72 19.24 -28.61
N ASP A 109 8.22 19.95 -29.61
CA ASP A 109 7.53 19.34 -30.76
C ASP A 109 8.52 18.72 -31.76
N GLY A 110 8.00 18.14 -32.86
CA GLY A 110 8.82 17.53 -33.92
C GLY A 110 9.72 18.49 -34.68
N ASN A 111 9.50 19.78 -34.55
CA ASN A 111 10.30 20.86 -35.18
C ASN A 111 11.31 21.47 -34.20
N GLY A 112 11.37 20.99 -32.97
CA GLY A 112 12.23 21.56 -31.93
C GLY A 112 11.66 22.81 -31.24
N SER A 113 10.43 23.20 -31.53
CA SER A 113 9.75 24.32 -30.88
C SER A 113 9.11 23.87 -29.57
N VAL A 114 8.97 24.80 -28.61
CA VAL A 114 8.33 24.50 -27.30
C VAL A 114 6.83 24.31 -27.52
N ALA A 115 6.35 23.09 -27.32
CA ALA A 115 4.94 22.74 -27.40
C ALA A 115 4.20 23.01 -26.08
N GLY A 116 4.91 23.03 -24.97
CA GLY A 116 4.39 23.26 -23.64
C GLY A 116 5.40 22.90 -22.58
N PHE A 117 4.96 22.81 -21.33
CA PHE A 117 5.81 22.51 -20.20
C PHE A 117 5.21 21.44 -19.27
N ILE A 118 6.06 20.87 -18.42
CA ILE A 118 5.67 19.96 -17.34
C ILE A 118 6.27 20.46 -16.04
N ASP A 119 5.44 20.48 -14.99
CA ASP A 119 5.85 20.83 -13.65
C ASP A 119 6.23 19.57 -12.85
N PHE A 120 7.14 19.76 -11.87
CA PHE A 120 7.42 18.74 -10.88
C PHE A 120 6.42 18.84 -9.71
N THR A 121 5.97 17.69 -9.23
CA THR A 121 5.13 17.57 -8.04
C THR A 121 5.80 16.72 -6.97
N GLN A 122 5.46 16.97 -5.71
CA GLN A 122 5.86 16.12 -4.59
C GLN A 122 4.86 15.02 -4.32
N GLU A 123 3.61 15.20 -4.73
CA GLU A 123 2.52 14.26 -4.55
C GLU A 123 1.79 14.02 -5.85
N PHE A 124 1.61 12.76 -6.21
CA PHE A 124 0.86 12.37 -7.40
C PHE A 124 -0.17 11.30 -7.07
N LYS A 125 -1.39 11.49 -7.55
CA LYS A 125 -2.46 10.50 -7.42
C LYS A 125 -2.40 9.50 -8.57
N TYR A 126 -1.88 8.30 -8.32
CA TYR A 126 -1.82 7.21 -9.30
C TYR A 126 -2.74 6.06 -8.90
N LEU A 127 -3.64 5.66 -9.80
CA LEU A 127 -4.62 4.56 -9.60
C LEU A 127 -5.35 4.63 -8.26
N GLY A 128 -5.64 5.85 -7.82
CA GLY A 128 -6.37 6.08 -6.59
C GLY A 128 -5.52 6.11 -5.32
N SER A 129 -4.22 5.85 -5.34
CA SER A 129 -3.28 6.02 -4.22
C SER A 129 -2.41 7.27 -4.41
N ILE A 130 -1.94 7.85 -3.32
CA ILE A 130 -0.99 8.96 -3.37
C ILE A 130 0.43 8.39 -3.31
N ILE A 131 1.22 8.72 -4.33
CA ILE A 131 2.67 8.52 -4.33
C ILE A 131 3.31 9.85 -3.93
N HIS A 132 4.25 9.81 -2.98
CA HIS A 132 4.98 10.99 -2.52
C HIS A 132 6.46 10.83 -2.78
N SER A 133 7.15 11.92 -3.14
CA SER A 133 8.59 11.94 -3.47
C SER A 133 9.49 11.44 -2.32
N SER A 134 9.04 11.54 -1.08
CA SER A 134 9.74 10.98 0.10
C SER A 134 9.64 9.46 0.24
N LEU A 135 8.90 8.77 -0.65
CA LEU A 135 8.65 7.32 -0.60
C LEU A 135 8.01 6.84 0.71
N THR A 136 7.25 7.71 1.39
CA THR A 136 6.46 7.36 2.57
C THR A 136 5.00 7.14 2.20
N SER A 137 4.30 6.31 2.99
CA SER A 137 2.87 6.08 2.80
C SER A 137 2.00 7.12 3.54
N GLU A 138 2.59 8.17 4.11
CA GLU A 138 1.90 9.10 5.01
C GLU A 138 0.77 9.86 4.30
N ALA A 139 1.06 10.47 3.16
CA ALA A 139 0.08 11.23 2.38
C ALA A 139 -1.12 10.37 1.96
N ASP A 140 -0.88 9.11 1.54
CA ASP A 140 -1.95 8.19 1.17
C ASP A 140 -2.78 7.77 2.40
N VAL A 141 -2.13 7.45 3.53
CA VAL A 141 -2.81 7.13 4.80
C VAL A 141 -3.71 8.27 5.25
N ASP A 142 -3.23 9.53 5.19
CA ASP A 142 -3.99 10.71 5.57
C ASP A 142 -5.21 10.90 4.70
N ARG A 143 -5.03 10.77 3.40
CA ARG A 143 -6.12 10.83 2.46
C ARG A 143 -7.16 9.73 2.72
N ARG A 144 -6.72 8.49 3.02
CA ARG A 144 -7.63 7.38 3.32
C ARG A 144 -8.42 7.61 4.60
N ILE A 145 -7.76 8.08 5.67
CA ILE A 145 -8.44 8.44 6.93
C ILE A 145 -9.47 9.55 6.67
N LYS A 146 -9.12 10.58 5.91
CA LYS A 146 -10.03 11.67 5.55
C LYS A 146 -11.24 11.16 4.76
N SER A 147 -11.01 10.34 3.73
CA SER A 147 -12.09 9.78 2.91
C SER A 147 -12.99 8.82 3.69
N ALA A 148 -12.42 7.96 4.53
CA ALA A 148 -13.17 7.05 5.39
C ALA A 148 -13.95 7.80 6.48
N THR A 149 -13.42 8.93 6.98
CA THR A 149 -14.14 9.82 7.91
C THR A 149 -15.35 10.44 7.25
N ALA A 150 -15.23 10.90 6.02
CA ALA A 150 -16.36 11.45 5.26
C ALA A 150 -17.44 10.38 5.02
N ALA A 151 -17.04 9.17 4.59
CA ALA A 151 -17.97 8.05 4.39
C ALA A 151 -18.68 7.63 5.69
N PHE A 152 -17.93 7.58 6.81
CA PHE A 152 -18.52 7.29 8.12
C PHE A 152 -19.48 8.38 8.57
N GLY A 153 -19.16 9.65 8.30
CA GLY A 153 -20.01 10.81 8.57
C GLY A 153 -21.32 10.77 7.78
N ALA A 154 -21.28 10.44 6.50
CA ALA A 154 -22.46 10.28 5.65
C ALA A 154 -23.42 9.19 6.15
N LEU A 155 -22.87 8.13 6.80
CA LEU A 155 -23.63 7.01 7.35
C LEU A 155 -23.92 7.17 8.86
N LYS A 156 -23.65 8.35 9.45
CA LYS A 156 -23.78 8.58 10.90
C LYS A 156 -25.16 8.20 11.43
N ASN A 157 -26.22 8.54 10.72
CA ASN A 157 -27.60 8.23 11.13
C ASN A 157 -27.85 6.72 11.27
N ILE A 158 -27.24 5.90 10.40
CA ILE A 158 -27.29 4.44 10.46
C ILE A 158 -26.48 3.95 11.68
N PHE A 159 -25.26 4.43 11.83
CA PHE A 159 -24.35 3.97 12.88
C PHE A 159 -24.80 4.33 14.28
N THR A 160 -25.51 5.44 14.46
CA THR A 160 -26.04 5.88 15.76
C THR A 160 -27.47 5.45 16.04
N ASN A 161 -28.18 4.87 15.07
CA ASN A 161 -29.55 4.39 15.25
C ASN A 161 -29.62 3.26 16.28
N ARG A 162 -30.55 3.33 17.24
CA ARG A 162 -30.72 2.32 18.29
C ARG A 162 -31.38 1.05 17.79
N ASN A 163 -32.20 1.17 16.77
CA ASN A 163 -33.03 0.07 16.26
C ASN A 163 -32.27 -0.83 15.28
N ILE A 164 -31.05 -0.45 14.87
CA ILE A 164 -30.20 -1.24 13.98
C ILE A 164 -29.26 -2.11 14.83
N ASP A 165 -29.29 -3.42 14.57
CA ASP A 165 -28.42 -4.38 15.23
C ASP A 165 -26.93 -4.03 15.04
N LEU A 166 -26.12 -4.26 16.09
CA LEU A 166 -24.69 -3.93 16.07
C LEU A 166 -23.91 -4.72 15.02
N LYS A 167 -24.26 -5.98 14.78
CA LYS A 167 -23.59 -6.81 13.76
C LYS A 167 -23.90 -6.30 12.35
N ILE A 168 -25.10 -5.76 12.12
CA ILE A 168 -25.47 -5.12 10.85
C ILE A 168 -24.64 -3.84 10.66
N LYS A 169 -24.50 -3.01 11.69
CA LYS A 169 -23.62 -1.82 11.64
C LYS A 169 -22.18 -2.21 11.33
N GLY A 170 -21.66 -3.26 11.97
CA GLY A 170 -20.32 -3.80 11.69
C GLY A 170 -20.13 -4.23 10.24
N ARG A 171 -21.13 -4.90 9.64
CA ARG A 171 -21.11 -5.28 8.23
C ARG A 171 -21.07 -4.05 7.31
N ILE A 172 -21.93 -3.06 7.56
CA ILE A 172 -21.98 -1.80 6.77
C ILE A 172 -20.64 -1.07 6.88
N TYR A 173 -20.10 -0.95 8.10
CA TYR A 173 -18.79 -0.34 8.34
C TYR A 173 -17.67 -1.05 7.57
N THR A 174 -17.60 -2.37 7.64
CA THR A 174 -16.57 -3.17 6.96
C THR A 174 -16.67 -3.04 5.43
N ALA A 175 -17.89 -3.04 4.90
CA ALA A 175 -18.11 -2.97 3.46
C ALA A 175 -17.82 -1.57 2.89
N LEU A 176 -18.21 -0.51 3.56
CA LEU A 176 -18.17 0.86 3.03
C LEU A 176 -17.00 1.67 3.59
N CYS A 177 -16.84 1.79 4.91
CA CYS A 177 -15.84 2.66 5.50
C CYS A 177 -14.44 2.02 5.54
N LEU A 178 -14.36 0.75 5.97
CA LEU A 178 -13.08 0.05 6.11
C LEU A 178 -12.46 -0.28 4.75
N SER A 179 -13.28 -0.56 3.74
CA SER A 179 -12.80 -0.77 2.36
C SER A 179 -12.13 0.49 1.78
N ILE A 180 -12.66 1.68 2.09
CA ILE A 180 -12.07 2.96 1.72
C ILE A 180 -10.77 3.20 2.51
N LEU A 181 -10.80 2.95 3.83
CA LEU A 181 -9.64 3.16 4.70
C LEU A 181 -8.43 2.34 4.27
N LEU A 182 -8.65 1.07 3.90
CA LEU A 182 -7.59 0.12 3.56
C LEU A 182 -7.40 -0.08 2.04
N TYR A 183 -7.94 0.80 1.21
CA TYR A 183 -7.69 0.71 -0.24
C TYR A 183 -6.21 0.96 -0.54
N GLY A 184 -5.58 0.06 -1.29
CA GLY A 184 -4.14 0.13 -1.61
C GLY A 184 -3.21 -0.21 -0.44
N SER A 185 -3.75 -0.61 0.72
CA SER A 185 -2.96 -0.86 1.93
C SER A 185 -1.99 -2.04 1.79
N GLU A 186 -2.20 -2.92 0.84
CA GLU A 186 -1.35 -4.07 0.56
C GLU A 186 0.06 -3.71 0.10
N VAL A 187 0.27 -2.48 -0.38
CA VAL A 187 1.58 -1.96 -0.81
C VAL A 187 2.22 -1.00 0.20
N TRP A 188 1.53 -0.65 1.28
CA TRP A 188 2.05 0.29 2.27
C TRP A 188 3.21 -0.28 3.08
N CYS A 189 4.19 0.59 3.35
CA CYS A 189 5.29 0.35 4.29
C CYS A 189 5.05 1.14 5.57
N LEU A 190 4.10 0.68 6.40
CA LEU A 190 3.66 1.44 7.57
C LEU A 190 4.70 1.47 8.68
N LYS A 191 5.02 2.67 9.15
CA LYS A 191 5.65 2.92 10.45
C LYS A 191 4.59 2.78 11.55
N GLU A 192 5.02 2.61 12.80
CA GLU A 192 4.09 2.37 13.91
C GLU A 192 3.18 3.57 14.20
N ASP A 193 3.66 4.79 14.01
CA ASP A 193 2.88 6.02 14.14
C ASP A 193 1.70 6.08 13.16
N LEU A 194 1.93 5.76 11.89
CA LEU A 194 0.86 5.71 10.88
C LEU A 194 -0.13 4.59 11.18
N PHE A 195 0.38 3.45 11.64
CA PHE A 195 -0.47 2.33 12.01
C PHE A 195 -1.35 2.67 13.23
N HIS A 196 -0.78 3.38 14.21
CA HIS A 196 -1.53 3.88 15.36
C HIS A 196 -2.65 4.86 14.95
N ARG A 197 -2.41 5.73 13.97
CA ARG A 197 -3.45 6.64 13.44
C ARG A 197 -4.62 5.89 12.82
N LEU A 198 -4.34 4.85 12.03
CA LEU A 198 -5.36 3.98 11.45
C LEU A 198 -6.14 3.21 12.52
N ARG A 199 -5.45 2.63 13.52
CA ARG A 199 -6.09 1.97 14.68
C ARG A 199 -7.00 2.93 15.45
N SER A 200 -6.53 4.14 15.70
CA SER A 200 -7.30 5.16 16.42
C SER A 200 -8.60 5.52 15.70
N PHE A 201 -8.57 5.62 14.37
CA PHE A 201 -9.78 5.79 13.57
C PHE A 201 -10.74 4.61 13.73
N HIS A 202 -10.24 3.39 13.58
CA HIS A 202 -11.04 2.15 13.69
C HIS A 202 -11.71 2.02 15.07
N HIS A 203 -10.97 2.27 16.16
CA HIS A 203 -11.47 2.24 17.53
C HIS A 203 -12.53 3.34 17.78
N ARG A 204 -12.31 4.54 17.23
CA ARG A 204 -13.29 5.64 17.31
C ARG A 204 -14.62 5.26 16.64
N CYS A 205 -14.55 4.68 15.44
CA CYS A 205 -15.74 4.21 14.74
C CYS A 205 -16.48 3.12 15.52
N ALA A 206 -15.75 2.15 16.08
CA ALA A 206 -16.34 1.08 16.88
C ALA A 206 -17.05 1.63 18.12
N ARG A 207 -16.43 2.55 18.87
CA ARG A 207 -17.08 3.22 20.03
C ARG A 207 -18.34 3.96 19.60
N THR A 208 -18.30 4.70 18.50
CA THR A 208 -19.46 5.46 18.01
C THR A 208 -20.62 4.52 17.65
N MET A 209 -20.35 3.42 16.96
CA MET A 209 -21.37 2.42 16.61
C MET A 209 -21.99 1.75 17.85
N CYS A 210 -21.18 1.49 18.87
CA CYS A 210 -21.62 0.97 20.17
C CYS A 210 -22.23 2.05 21.08
N ARG A 211 -22.17 3.33 20.67
CA ARG A 211 -22.65 4.48 21.45
C ARG A 211 -21.95 4.63 22.81
N ILE A 212 -20.68 4.32 22.85
CA ILE A 212 -19.81 4.39 24.03
C ILE A 212 -18.79 5.50 23.79
N ASN A 213 -18.71 6.45 24.70
CA ASN A 213 -17.67 7.50 24.65
C ASN A 213 -16.36 7.00 25.29
N ILE A 214 -15.28 7.74 25.07
CA ILE A 214 -13.96 7.35 25.55
C ILE A 214 -13.89 7.36 27.09
N ALA A 215 -14.54 8.32 27.75
CA ALA A 215 -14.57 8.42 29.22
C ALA A 215 -15.26 7.20 29.84
N HIS A 216 -16.37 6.73 29.23
CA HIS A 216 -17.05 5.51 29.66
C HIS A 216 -16.17 4.27 29.44
N THR A 217 -15.47 4.20 28.30
CA THR A 217 -14.53 3.11 28.01
C THR A 217 -13.44 3.01 29.07
N ILE A 218 -12.84 4.13 29.46
CA ILE A 218 -11.79 4.19 30.47
C ILE A 218 -12.36 3.82 31.86
N ARG A 219 -13.46 4.45 32.26
CA ARG A 219 -14.08 4.25 33.60
C ARG A 219 -14.48 2.78 33.83
N HIS A 220 -14.96 2.10 32.81
CA HIS A 220 -15.47 0.72 32.90
C HIS A 220 -14.49 -0.32 32.31
N HIS A 221 -13.26 0.07 32.02
CA HIS A 221 -12.20 -0.81 31.47
C HIS A 221 -12.68 -1.68 30.28
N ILE A 222 -13.48 -1.06 29.37
CA ILE A 222 -14.02 -1.77 28.20
C ILE A 222 -12.89 -1.96 27.18
N SER A 223 -12.52 -3.21 26.91
CA SER A 223 -11.50 -3.53 25.93
C SER A 223 -11.98 -3.29 24.49
N SER A 224 -11.05 -3.01 23.59
CA SER A 224 -11.36 -2.86 22.16
C SER A 224 -11.92 -4.14 21.56
N GLU A 225 -11.41 -5.29 22.00
CA GLU A 225 -11.84 -6.62 21.58
C GLU A 225 -13.32 -6.87 21.93
N SER A 226 -13.75 -6.42 23.11
CA SER A 226 -15.16 -6.47 23.52
C SER A 226 -16.06 -5.67 22.57
N LEU A 227 -15.62 -4.46 22.15
CA LEU A 227 -16.37 -3.65 21.18
C LEU A 227 -16.40 -4.32 19.81
N PHE A 228 -15.29 -4.86 19.36
CA PHE A 228 -15.20 -5.56 18.07
C PHE A 228 -16.07 -6.82 18.08
N GLY A 229 -16.07 -7.60 19.15
CA GLY A 229 -16.94 -8.78 19.31
C GLY A 229 -18.43 -8.44 19.21
N ARG A 230 -18.88 -7.35 19.86
CA ARG A 230 -20.28 -6.87 19.78
C ARG A 230 -20.68 -6.47 18.35
N LEU A 231 -19.76 -5.89 17.59
CA LEU A 231 -19.98 -5.47 16.21
C LEU A 231 -19.73 -6.58 15.19
N ASN A 232 -19.19 -7.71 15.63
CA ASN A 232 -18.70 -8.79 14.77
C ASN A 232 -17.72 -8.30 13.71
N ILE A 233 -16.77 -7.45 14.14
CA ILE A 233 -15.64 -6.98 13.32
C ILE A 233 -14.34 -7.43 13.96
N GLU A 234 -13.25 -7.41 13.20
CA GLU A 234 -11.92 -7.78 13.66
C GLU A 234 -11.08 -6.53 13.96
N SER A 235 -9.90 -6.71 14.55
CA SER A 235 -8.93 -5.63 14.71
C SER A 235 -8.44 -5.12 13.35
N LEU A 236 -8.04 -3.85 13.29
CA LEU A 236 -7.46 -3.27 12.07
C LEU A 236 -6.24 -4.05 11.59
N ASP A 237 -5.42 -4.51 12.54
CA ASP A 237 -4.23 -5.32 12.28
C ASP A 237 -4.55 -6.57 11.49
N THR A 238 -5.61 -7.26 11.88
CA THR A 238 -6.06 -8.48 11.19
C THR A 238 -6.49 -8.18 9.76
N TYR A 239 -7.27 -7.13 9.54
CA TYR A 239 -7.69 -6.73 8.20
C TYR A 239 -6.49 -6.33 7.32
N TYR A 240 -5.55 -5.55 7.86
CA TYR A 240 -4.36 -5.11 7.15
C TYR A 240 -3.44 -6.28 6.78
N HIS A 241 -3.07 -7.12 7.74
CA HIS A 241 -2.19 -8.26 7.49
C HIS A 241 -2.83 -9.27 6.52
N ARG A 242 -4.14 -9.47 6.60
CA ARG A 242 -4.88 -10.33 5.66
C ARG A 242 -4.78 -9.82 4.22
N ARG A 243 -4.91 -8.50 4.00
CA ARG A 243 -4.73 -7.89 2.67
C ARG A 243 -3.31 -8.08 2.17
N LEU A 244 -2.33 -7.77 3.00
CA LEU A 244 -0.91 -7.92 2.67
C LEU A 244 -0.54 -9.37 2.31
N LEU A 245 -0.97 -10.35 3.13
CA LEU A 245 -0.71 -11.77 2.86
C LEU A 245 -1.42 -12.26 1.58
N ARG A 246 -2.66 -11.84 1.34
CA ARG A 246 -3.37 -12.17 0.10
C ARG A 246 -2.63 -11.64 -1.13
N TRP A 247 -2.15 -10.42 -1.06
CA TRP A 247 -1.35 -9.80 -2.12
C TRP A 247 -0.02 -10.53 -2.31
N ALA A 248 0.70 -10.81 -1.23
CA ALA A 248 1.95 -11.57 -1.27
C ALA A 248 1.76 -12.94 -1.97
N GLY A 249 0.73 -13.68 -1.58
CA GLY A 249 0.41 -14.96 -2.24
C GLY A 249 0.02 -14.80 -3.71
N HIS A 250 -0.66 -13.71 -4.08
CA HIS A 250 -0.95 -13.42 -5.48
C HIS A 250 0.34 -13.19 -6.28
N ILE A 251 1.24 -12.35 -5.79
CA ILE A 251 2.54 -12.09 -6.44
C ILE A 251 3.38 -13.38 -6.52
N ALA A 252 3.40 -14.19 -5.47
CA ALA A 252 4.18 -15.44 -5.45
C ALA A 252 3.74 -16.45 -6.52
N ARG A 253 2.47 -16.42 -6.92
CA ARG A 253 1.91 -17.26 -8.00
C ARG A 253 2.06 -16.66 -9.39
N MET A 254 2.49 -15.41 -9.52
CA MET A 254 2.71 -14.80 -10.84
C MET A 254 3.87 -15.48 -11.57
N PRO A 255 3.84 -15.55 -12.91
CA PRO A 255 4.99 -15.94 -13.71
C PRO A 255 6.22 -15.08 -13.41
N LEU A 256 7.41 -15.64 -13.58
CA LEU A 256 8.68 -14.97 -13.25
C LEU A 256 8.95 -13.71 -14.08
N ASN A 257 8.37 -13.60 -15.26
CA ASN A 257 8.49 -12.45 -16.17
C ASN A 257 7.55 -11.29 -15.83
N ARG A 258 6.71 -11.40 -14.79
CA ARG A 258 5.84 -10.31 -14.37
C ARG A 258 6.57 -9.37 -13.41
N ALA A 259 6.50 -8.06 -13.67
CA ALA A 259 7.21 -7.04 -12.89
C ALA A 259 6.99 -7.16 -11.36
N PRO A 260 5.77 -7.30 -10.82
CA PRO A 260 5.60 -7.45 -9.37
C PRO A 260 6.33 -8.69 -8.81
N ARG A 261 6.39 -9.77 -9.59
CA ARG A 261 7.10 -10.99 -9.22
C ARG A 261 8.61 -10.80 -9.24
N MET A 262 9.14 -10.10 -10.25
CA MET A 262 10.56 -9.75 -10.34
C MET A 262 10.98 -8.81 -9.20
N PHE A 263 10.16 -7.81 -8.87
CA PHE A 263 10.43 -6.91 -7.73
C PHE A 263 10.36 -7.62 -6.37
N LEU A 264 9.53 -8.65 -6.21
CA LEU A 264 9.47 -9.41 -4.95
C LEU A 264 10.81 -10.05 -4.59
N THR A 265 11.55 -10.54 -5.59
CA THR A 265 12.88 -11.15 -5.45
C THR A 265 13.99 -10.20 -5.92
N GLY A 266 13.65 -8.96 -6.24
CA GLY A 266 14.56 -7.92 -6.68
C GLY A 266 15.38 -7.31 -5.54
N TRP A 267 16.51 -6.72 -5.88
CA TRP A 267 17.30 -5.91 -4.97
C TRP A 267 17.85 -4.67 -5.66
N VAL A 268 18.17 -3.67 -4.85
CA VAL A 268 18.79 -2.45 -5.30
C VAL A 268 20.31 -2.65 -5.29
N ALA A 269 20.98 -2.31 -6.40
CA ALA A 269 22.43 -2.46 -6.53
C ALA A 269 23.21 -1.58 -5.54
N ASN A 270 22.66 -0.42 -5.15
CA ASN A 270 23.29 0.52 -4.25
C ASN A 270 23.17 0.05 -2.78
N SER A 271 24.24 0.21 -2.02
CA SER A 271 24.24 -0.09 -0.60
C SER A 271 23.25 0.82 0.13
N ARG A 272 22.50 0.23 1.05
CA ARG A 272 21.60 1.00 1.92
C ARG A 272 22.42 1.87 2.88
N PRO A 273 21.92 3.08 3.24
CA PRO A 273 22.55 3.90 4.26
C PRO A 273 22.72 3.12 5.57
N THR A 274 23.86 3.27 6.24
CA THR A 274 24.05 2.85 7.62
C THR A 274 23.22 3.74 8.54
N GLY A 275 22.58 3.19 9.54
CA GLY A 275 21.71 3.92 10.47
C GLY A 275 20.37 3.28 10.65
N CYS A 276 19.37 4.06 11.10
CA CYS A 276 18.02 3.55 11.37
C CYS A 276 17.42 2.87 10.14
N PRO A 277 17.13 1.56 10.20
CA PRO A 277 16.66 0.85 9.03
C PRO A 277 15.25 1.30 8.66
N GLN A 278 15.09 1.82 7.45
CA GLN A 278 13.77 2.17 6.92
C GLN A 278 12.85 0.95 6.88
N MET A 279 11.56 1.18 7.16
CA MET A 279 10.55 0.16 6.94
C MET A 279 10.44 -0.14 5.44
N THR A 280 10.52 -1.40 5.08
CA THR A 280 10.35 -1.88 3.71
C THR A 280 9.16 -2.81 3.65
N TRP A 281 8.58 -2.97 2.45
CA TRP A 281 7.48 -3.91 2.23
C TRP A 281 7.82 -5.34 2.68
N GLY A 282 9.04 -5.79 2.42
CA GLY A 282 9.49 -7.11 2.87
C GLY A 282 9.58 -7.26 4.39
N ARG A 283 9.97 -6.22 5.11
CA ARG A 283 9.94 -6.23 6.58
C ARG A 283 8.51 -6.26 7.11
N THR A 284 7.61 -5.52 6.47
CA THR A 284 6.18 -5.54 6.80
C THR A 284 5.59 -6.92 6.54
N LEU A 285 5.91 -7.54 5.40
CA LEU A 285 5.48 -8.90 5.08
C LEU A 285 6.04 -9.92 6.08
N LYS A 286 7.31 -9.83 6.45
CA LYS A 286 7.92 -10.71 7.46
C LYS A 286 7.19 -10.65 8.79
N LYS A 287 6.85 -9.43 9.26
CA LYS A 287 6.03 -9.25 10.48
C LYS A 287 4.65 -9.89 10.35
N ALA A 288 4.00 -9.74 9.19
CA ALA A 288 2.69 -10.33 8.94
C ALA A 288 2.73 -11.86 8.91
N LEU A 289 3.76 -12.44 8.31
CA LEU A 289 3.98 -13.90 8.31
C LEU A 289 4.20 -14.43 9.74
N GLN A 290 5.09 -13.79 10.51
CA GLN A 290 5.38 -14.17 11.89
C GLN A 290 4.12 -14.11 12.78
N ARG A 291 3.33 -13.04 12.67
CA ARG A 291 2.09 -12.88 13.43
C ARG A 291 1.06 -13.97 13.13
N ASN A 292 1.08 -14.51 11.93
CA ASN A 292 0.19 -15.60 11.53
C ASN A 292 0.85 -16.98 11.68
N SER A 293 1.98 -17.08 12.39
CA SER A 293 2.75 -18.34 12.61
C SER A 293 3.14 -19.02 11.29
N LEU A 294 3.43 -18.23 10.26
CA LEU A 294 3.87 -18.69 8.95
C LEU A 294 5.40 -18.63 8.82
N PRO A 295 6.01 -19.50 8.03
CA PRO A 295 7.43 -19.43 7.76
C PRO A 295 7.77 -18.11 7.06
N THR A 296 8.91 -17.50 7.40
CA THR A 296 9.35 -16.24 6.80
C THR A 296 10.26 -16.42 5.60
N GLU A 297 10.78 -17.63 5.38
CA GLU A 297 11.57 -17.99 4.21
C GLU A 297 10.66 -18.05 2.97
N PHE A 298 11.12 -17.45 1.90
CA PHE A 298 10.31 -17.32 0.67
C PHE A 298 9.94 -18.66 0.07
N SER A 299 10.88 -19.57 -0.04
CA SER A 299 10.64 -20.93 -0.58
C SER A 299 9.48 -21.59 0.16
N LYS A 300 9.52 -21.59 1.48
CA LYS A 300 8.53 -22.25 2.33
C LYS A 300 7.14 -21.63 2.25
N TRP A 301 7.03 -20.28 2.39
CA TRP A 301 5.69 -19.68 2.31
C TRP A 301 5.17 -19.62 0.87
N ARG A 302 6.05 -19.61 -0.15
CA ARG A 302 5.66 -19.73 -1.56
C ARG A 302 5.00 -21.07 -1.85
N GLU A 303 5.53 -22.16 -1.32
CA GLU A 303 4.92 -23.50 -1.42
C GLU A 303 3.51 -23.50 -0.86
N LEU A 304 3.33 -22.94 0.35
CA LEU A 304 2.00 -22.79 0.96
C LEU A 304 1.07 -21.90 0.11
N ALA A 305 1.62 -20.87 -0.52
CA ALA A 305 0.86 -19.94 -1.34
C ALA A 305 0.55 -20.49 -2.74
N ALA A 306 1.18 -21.59 -3.18
CA ALA A 306 0.95 -22.20 -4.49
C ALA A 306 -0.52 -22.63 -4.62
N ASP A 307 -1.07 -23.26 -3.59
CA ASP A 307 -2.50 -23.55 -3.53
C ASP A 307 -3.27 -22.28 -3.07
N ARG A 308 -4.10 -21.77 -3.99
CA ARG A 308 -4.90 -20.57 -3.75
C ARG A 308 -5.95 -20.76 -2.65
N GLY A 309 -6.52 -21.97 -2.56
CA GLY A 309 -7.55 -22.30 -1.57
C GLY A 309 -6.96 -22.37 -0.17
N GLN A 310 -5.88 -23.14 -0.02
CA GLN A 310 -5.13 -23.27 1.22
C GLN A 310 -4.62 -21.90 1.71
N TRP A 311 -4.01 -21.11 0.83
CA TRP A 311 -3.52 -19.78 1.18
C TRP A 311 -4.63 -18.83 1.64
N ARG A 312 -5.81 -18.90 0.97
CA ARG A 312 -6.98 -18.11 1.38
C ARG A 312 -7.47 -18.50 2.77
N ALA A 313 -7.50 -19.80 3.07
CA ALA A 313 -7.88 -20.32 4.38
C ALA A 313 -6.90 -19.84 5.47
N ILE A 314 -5.60 -19.95 5.22
CA ILE A 314 -4.54 -19.47 6.12
C ILE A 314 -4.70 -17.96 6.39
N CYS A 315 -4.86 -17.15 5.34
CA CYS A 315 -5.06 -15.70 5.49
C CYS A 315 -6.38 -15.33 6.17
N GLY A 316 -7.36 -16.21 6.16
CA GLY A 316 -8.67 -16.03 6.80
C GLY A 316 -8.73 -16.52 8.23
N ALA A 317 -7.81 -17.40 8.63
CA ALA A 317 -7.77 -17.94 9.98
C ALA A 317 -7.47 -16.84 11.01
N LYS A 318 -8.11 -16.93 12.17
CA LYS A 318 -7.76 -16.08 13.31
C LYS A 318 -6.35 -16.44 13.80
N SER A 319 -5.54 -15.46 14.17
CA SER A 319 -4.22 -15.75 14.76
C SER A 319 -4.38 -16.50 16.07
N LYS A 320 -3.36 -17.32 16.43
CA LYS A 320 -3.36 -18.07 17.70
C LYS A 320 -3.53 -17.16 18.92
N GLU A 321 -2.97 -15.94 18.88
CA GLU A 321 -3.17 -14.94 19.93
C GLU A 321 -4.63 -14.49 20.07
N GLN A 322 -5.33 -14.32 18.95
CA GLN A 322 -6.77 -13.99 18.95
C GLN A 322 -7.62 -15.15 19.46
N GLN A 323 -7.26 -16.39 19.14
CA GLN A 323 -7.93 -17.58 19.65
C GLN A 323 -7.74 -17.74 21.17
N LEU A 324 -6.51 -17.53 21.68
CA LEU A 324 -6.21 -17.58 23.11
C LEU A 324 -6.95 -16.48 23.89
N THR A 325 -7.01 -15.28 23.35
CA THR A 325 -7.72 -14.16 23.97
C THR A 325 -9.25 -14.40 24.01
N GLU A 326 -9.82 -14.95 22.94
CA GLU A 326 -11.23 -15.32 22.90
C GLU A 326 -11.57 -16.47 23.87
N THR A 327 -10.69 -17.47 23.98
CA THR A 327 -10.87 -18.60 24.89
C THR A 327 -10.78 -18.14 26.35
N SER A 328 -9.83 -17.26 26.69
CA SER A 328 -9.71 -16.71 28.04
C SER A 328 -10.90 -15.81 28.41
N GLN A 329 -11.43 -15.04 27.47
CA GLN A 329 -12.61 -14.19 27.67
C GLN A 329 -13.88 -15.03 27.81
N GLN A 330 -14.08 -16.07 27.00
CA GLN A 330 -15.19 -17.00 27.17
C GLN A 330 -15.18 -17.68 28.54
N SER A 331 -14.00 -18.09 29.03
CA SER A 331 -13.87 -18.68 30.37
C SER A 331 -14.21 -17.68 31.48
N THR A 332 -13.86 -16.41 31.33
CA THR A 332 -14.17 -15.34 32.28
C THR A 332 -15.68 -15.01 32.27
N TRP A 333 -16.30 -14.96 31.10
CA TRP A 333 -17.74 -14.73 30.97
C TRP A 333 -18.58 -15.90 31.51
N THR A 334 -18.12 -17.13 31.33
CA THR A 334 -18.77 -18.33 31.89
C THR A 334 -18.71 -18.32 33.41
N LYS A 335 -17.57 -17.93 34.01
CA LYS A 335 -17.40 -17.75 35.45
C LYS A 335 -18.30 -16.65 36.03
N LEU A 336 -18.40 -15.51 35.37
CA LEU A 336 -19.27 -14.40 35.80
C LEU A 336 -20.77 -14.75 35.69
N ARG A 337 -21.16 -15.52 34.67
CA ARG A 337 -22.56 -15.96 34.46
C ARG A 337 -22.97 -17.02 35.47
N ASN A 338 -22.04 -17.89 35.87
CA ASN A 338 -22.31 -18.94 36.86
C ASN A 338 -22.11 -18.47 38.30
N GLY A 339 -21.44 -17.30 38.52
CA GLY A 339 -21.23 -16.70 39.86
C GLY A 339 -22.38 -15.79 40.33
N ASN A 340 -23.32 -15.42 39.47
CA ASN A 340 -24.50 -14.59 39.85
C ASN A 340 -25.80 -15.41 40.04
N GLY A 341 -25.69 -16.64 40.41
CA GLY A 341 -26.80 -17.54 40.68
C GLY A 341 -27.18 -17.68 42.17
N HIS A 342 -26.93 -16.65 43.00
CA HIS A 342 -27.49 -16.54 44.34
C HIS A 342 -27.49 -15.06 44.74
N PHE A 343 -28.60 -14.40 44.45
CA PHE A 343 -29.28 -13.43 45.35
C PHE A 343 -30.60 -13.06 44.71
#